data_e67af95e647f9e55bb456b2687fa90ec
#
_entry.id   e67af95e647f9e55bb456b2687fa90ec
#
_cell.length_a   1.000
_cell.length_b   1.000
_cell.length_c   1.000
_cell.angle_alpha   90.00
_cell.angle_beta   90.00
_cell.angle_gamma   90.00
#
_symmetry.space_group_name_H-M   'P 1'
#
loop_
_entity.id
_entity.type
_entity.pdbx_description
1 polymer ?
#
loop_
_entity_poly.entity_id
_entity_poly.type
_entity_poly.pdbx_seq_one_letter_code
_entity_poly.pdbx_strand_id
1 'polypeptide(L)'
;MKLFAAFLLLAFSSAAQAAQPIVATWHLDHQELNGEKKETEEMILRVTPDGDKFLFAFSVPINNIAFVSLSYSAKLDGTEADVKNARGNKVGTVEITVPSPSHYKLVMKGDNRPNTTVVLTVSPDGNTLTSQSDSTQAGKPMHLVQTFTRR
;
A
#
# COMPACT_ATOMS: atom_id res chain seq x y z
N MET A 1 16.79 51.70 33.77
CA MET A 1 16.11 50.40 33.64
C MET A 1 15.85 50.14 32.17
N LYS A 2 16.61 49.22 31.56
CA LYS A 2 16.43 48.81 30.14
C LYS A 2 15.86 47.41 30.16
N LEU A 3 14.57 47.26 29.75
CA LEU A 3 13.94 45.98 29.52
C LEU A 3 14.45 45.39 28.22
N PHE A 4 15.15 44.25 28.30
CA PHE A 4 15.44 43.39 27.14
C PHE A 4 14.26 42.42 26.92
N ALA A 5 13.49 42.64 25.88
CA ALA A 5 12.50 41.67 25.42
C ALA A 5 13.22 40.60 24.60
N ALA A 6 13.34 39.39 25.14
CA ALA A 6 13.82 38.23 24.42
C ALA A 6 12.69 37.65 23.55
N PHE A 7 12.80 37.85 22.24
CA PHE A 7 11.94 37.16 21.24
C PHE A 7 12.39 35.71 21.13
N LEU A 8 11.61 34.79 21.64
CA LEU A 8 11.80 33.36 21.48
C LEU A 8 11.24 32.98 20.10
N LEU A 9 12.10 32.85 19.08
CA LEU A 9 11.74 32.26 17.78
C LEU A 9 11.51 30.77 17.97
N LEU A 10 10.26 30.36 18.04
CA LEU A 10 9.85 28.96 17.89
C LEU A 10 10.04 28.57 16.42
N ALA A 11 11.16 27.93 16.13
CA ALA A 11 11.36 27.25 14.85
C ALA A 11 10.43 26.04 14.78
N PHE A 12 9.31 26.16 14.08
CA PHE A 12 8.52 25.01 13.66
C PHE A 12 9.34 24.23 12.65
N SER A 13 10.02 23.20 13.11
CA SER A 13 10.60 22.18 12.25
C SER A 13 9.42 21.40 11.66
N SER A 14 8.94 21.77 10.47
CA SER A 14 8.15 20.88 9.65
C SER A 14 9.08 19.73 9.27
N ALA A 15 8.97 18.60 9.95
CA ALA A 15 9.58 17.36 9.53
C ALA A 15 9.02 17.05 8.14
N ALA A 16 9.79 17.35 7.09
CA ALA A 16 9.47 16.92 5.75
C ALA A 16 9.31 15.39 5.82
N GLN A 17 8.10 14.92 5.58
CA GLN A 17 7.80 13.50 5.55
C GLN A 17 8.68 12.89 4.46
N ALA A 18 9.67 12.07 4.87
CA ALA A 18 10.60 11.46 3.92
C ALA A 18 9.79 10.75 2.83
N ALA A 19 10.13 11.01 1.56
CA ALA A 19 9.42 10.42 0.43
C ALA A 19 9.46 8.89 0.57
N GLN A 20 8.27 8.28 0.72
CA GLN A 20 8.16 6.83 0.85
C GLN A 20 8.44 6.17 -0.50
N PRO A 21 9.36 5.20 -0.59
CA PRO A 21 9.71 4.53 -1.86
C PRO A 21 8.53 3.93 -2.60
N ILE A 22 7.49 3.53 -1.87
CA ILE A 22 6.27 2.92 -2.43
C ILE A 22 5.40 3.91 -3.20
N VAL A 23 5.58 5.23 -3.02
CA VAL A 23 4.79 6.28 -3.68
C VAL A 23 5.12 6.31 -5.16
N ALA A 24 4.29 5.70 -5.97
CA ALA A 24 4.43 5.57 -7.42
C ALA A 24 3.17 4.99 -8.06
N THR A 25 3.21 4.86 -9.39
CA THR A 25 2.30 3.99 -10.15
C THR A 25 3.05 2.74 -10.55
N TRP A 26 2.49 1.59 -10.19
CA TRP A 26 3.06 0.27 -10.36
C TRP A 26 2.18 -0.56 -11.29
N HIS A 27 2.76 -1.13 -12.34
CA HIS A 27 2.06 -2.00 -13.29
C HIS A 27 2.45 -3.44 -13.06
N LEU A 28 1.47 -4.33 -12.93
CA LEU A 28 1.70 -5.77 -12.77
C LEU A 28 2.41 -6.33 -14.00
N ASP A 29 3.55 -6.96 -13.77
CA ASP A 29 4.38 -7.58 -14.81
C ASP A 29 4.13 -9.08 -14.86
N HIS A 30 4.20 -9.76 -13.71
CA HIS A 30 3.88 -11.18 -13.62
C HIS A 30 3.41 -11.57 -12.21
N GLN A 31 2.79 -12.77 -12.13
CA GLN A 31 2.36 -13.34 -10.86
C GLN A 31 2.55 -14.85 -10.81
N GLU A 32 2.75 -15.35 -9.60
CA GLU A 32 2.88 -16.77 -9.29
C GLU A 32 1.95 -17.13 -8.13
N LEU A 33 1.22 -18.22 -8.27
CA LEU A 33 0.38 -18.79 -7.23
C LEU A 33 0.94 -20.14 -6.79
N ASN A 34 1.35 -20.27 -5.54
CA ASN A 34 1.98 -21.47 -5.00
C ASN A 34 3.19 -21.96 -5.84
N GLY A 35 3.99 -21.00 -6.38
CA GLY A 35 5.15 -21.27 -7.22
C GLY A 35 4.83 -21.54 -8.69
N GLU A 36 3.57 -21.53 -9.09
CA GLU A 36 3.17 -21.67 -10.49
C GLU A 36 2.89 -20.30 -11.11
N LYS A 37 3.53 -20.04 -12.26
CA LYS A 37 3.26 -18.83 -13.04
C LYS A 37 1.80 -18.84 -13.52
N LYS A 38 1.10 -17.73 -13.35
CA LYS A 38 -0.29 -17.53 -13.81
C LYS A 38 -0.32 -16.47 -14.89
N GLU A 39 -1.30 -16.57 -15.78
CA GLU A 39 -1.61 -15.47 -16.68
C GLU A 39 -1.95 -14.23 -15.87
N THR A 40 -1.43 -13.08 -16.28
CA THR A 40 -1.67 -11.80 -15.63
C THR A 40 -2.68 -11.00 -16.43
N GLU A 41 -3.78 -10.63 -15.77
CA GLU A 41 -4.57 -9.50 -16.22
C GLU A 41 -3.82 -8.21 -15.87
N GLU A 42 -3.96 -7.18 -16.69
CA GLU A 42 -3.36 -5.90 -16.39
C GLU A 42 -3.91 -5.37 -15.06
N MET A 43 -3.03 -5.09 -14.13
CA MET A 43 -3.37 -4.50 -12.84
C MET A 43 -2.44 -3.32 -12.56
N ILE A 44 -3.00 -2.23 -12.07
CA ILE A 44 -2.26 -1.04 -11.68
C ILE A 44 -2.49 -0.79 -10.20
N LEU A 45 -1.40 -0.69 -9.44
CA LEU A 45 -1.41 -0.16 -8.08
C LEU A 45 -0.86 1.26 -8.11
N ARG A 46 -1.67 2.23 -7.70
CA ARG A 46 -1.23 3.60 -7.48
C ARG A 46 -1.17 3.90 -6.00
N VAL A 47 -0.03 4.41 -5.54
CA VAL A 47 0.15 4.88 -4.17
C VAL A 47 0.47 6.37 -4.21
N THR A 48 -0.37 7.18 -3.56
CA THR A 48 -0.22 8.64 -3.51
C THR A 48 -0.34 9.15 -2.07
N PRO A 49 0.38 10.23 -1.72
CA PRO A 49 0.17 10.90 -0.44
C PRO A 49 -1.27 11.42 -0.29
N ASP A 50 -1.83 11.30 0.91
CA ASP A 50 -3.18 11.74 1.28
C ASP A 50 -3.14 12.35 2.70
N GLY A 51 -2.62 13.56 2.84
CA GLY A 51 -2.37 14.21 4.12
C GLY A 51 -1.30 13.46 4.93
N ASP A 52 -1.67 12.97 6.12
CA ASP A 52 -0.83 12.11 6.97
C ASP A 52 -0.96 10.61 6.66
N LYS A 53 -1.68 10.28 5.60
CA LYS A 53 -1.95 8.92 5.11
C LYS A 53 -1.41 8.72 3.70
N PHE A 54 -1.56 7.51 3.20
CA PHE A 54 -1.28 7.15 1.81
C PHE A 54 -2.51 6.45 1.22
N LEU A 55 -2.95 6.94 0.06
CA LEU A 55 -4.01 6.30 -0.71
C LEU A 55 -3.40 5.21 -1.58
N PHE A 56 -3.85 3.99 -1.37
CA PHE A 56 -3.59 2.83 -2.21
C PHE A 56 -4.82 2.58 -3.07
N ALA A 57 -4.66 2.57 -4.38
CA ALA A 57 -5.75 2.31 -5.32
C ALA A 57 -5.32 1.24 -6.31
N PHE A 58 -6.03 0.11 -6.30
CA PHE A 58 -5.87 -0.98 -7.25
C PHE A 58 -6.88 -0.79 -8.38
N SER A 59 -6.39 -0.81 -9.61
CA SER A 59 -7.21 -0.65 -10.81
C SER A 59 -6.97 -1.80 -11.76
N VAL A 60 -8.05 -2.29 -12.36
CA VAL A 60 -8.01 -3.25 -13.46
C VAL A 60 -8.56 -2.52 -14.68
N PRO A 61 -7.80 -2.38 -15.77
CA PRO A 61 -8.30 -1.76 -16.99
C PRO A 61 -9.32 -2.66 -17.68
N ILE A 62 -10.47 -2.08 -17.99
CA ILE A 62 -11.51 -2.71 -18.79
C ILE A 62 -11.75 -1.80 -20.01
N ASN A 63 -11.55 -2.32 -21.22
CA ASN A 63 -11.68 -1.54 -22.46
C ASN A 63 -10.84 -0.25 -22.47
N ASN A 64 -9.59 -0.31 -22.00
CA ASN A 64 -8.65 0.81 -21.85
C ASN A 64 -9.07 1.91 -20.85
N ILE A 65 -10.08 1.66 -20.02
CA ILE A 65 -10.49 2.53 -18.93
C ILE A 65 -10.09 1.86 -17.60
N ALA A 66 -9.29 2.53 -16.79
CA ALA A 66 -8.90 2.01 -15.48
C ALA A 66 -10.06 2.17 -14.49
N PHE A 67 -10.54 1.06 -13.94
CA PHE A 67 -11.52 1.05 -12.86
C PHE A 67 -10.84 0.74 -11.53
N VAL A 68 -11.01 1.59 -10.54
CA VAL A 68 -10.56 1.31 -9.17
C VAL A 68 -11.41 0.17 -8.61
N SER A 69 -10.81 -0.99 -8.43
CA SER A 69 -11.49 -2.17 -7.89
C SER A 69 -11.47 -2.21 -6.37
N LEU A 70 -10.38 -1.71 -5.77
CA LEU A 70 -10.15 -1.68 -4.33
C LEU A 70 -9.33 -0.44 -3.96
N SER A 71 -9.68 0.23 -2.86
CA SER A 71 -8.89 1.34 -2.35
C SER A 71 -8.94 1.45 -0.83
N TYR A 72 -7.89 2.01 -0.25
CA TYR A 72 -7.84 2.38 1.16
C TYR A 72 -6.85 3.53 1.37
N SER A 73 -7.16 4.41 2.32
CA SER A 73 -6.28 5.47 2.77
C SER A 73 -5.83 5.16 4.19
N ALA A 74 -4.55 4.82 4.37
CA ALA A 74 -4.01 4.30 5.60
C ALA A 74 -2.73 5.03 6.03
N LYS A 75 -2.52 5.13 7.36
CA LYS A 75 -1.23 5.47 7.95
C LYS A 75 -0.29 4.27 7.89
N LEU A 76 1.00 4.53 8.00
CA LEU A 76 2.03 3.48 8.00
C LEU A 76 2.48 3.09 9.43
N ASP A 77 1.65 3.36 10.43
CA ASP A 77 1.93 3.20 11.86
C ASP A 77 1.15 2.05 12.52
N GLY A 78 0.44 1.24 11.72
CA GLY A 78 -0.40 0.15 12.20
C GLY A 78 -1.83 0.56 12.56
N THR A 79 -2.20 1.82 12.37
CA THR A 79 -3.58 2.26 12.57
C THR A 79 -4.49 1.60 11.53
N GLU A 80 -5.59 1.00 12.00
CA GLU A 80 -6.57 0.33 11.13
C GLU A 80 -7.28 1.35 10.22
N ALA A 81 -7.45 1.01 8.95
CA ALA A 81 -8.15 1.79 7.95
C ALA A 81 -9.17 0.95 7.18
N ASP A 82 -10.23 1.59 6.70
CA ASP A 82 -11.27 0.92 5.92
C ASP A 82 -10.80 0.61 4.50
N VAL A 83 -11.03 -0.62 4.05
CA VAL A 83 -10.87 -1.04 2.66
C VAL A 83 -12.22 -0.89 1.96
N LYS A 84 -12.23 -0.21 0.81
CA LYS A 84 -13.43 0.09 0.02
C LYS A 84 -13.37 -0.59 -1.34
N ASN A 85 -14.51 -1.08 -1.80
CA ASN A 85 -14.67 -1.61 -3.15
C ASN A 85 -14.91 -0.48 -4.18
N ALA A 86 -15.09 -0.86 -5.45
CA ALA A 86 -15.36 0.06 -6.56
C ALA A 86 -16.59 0.97 -6.35
N ARG A 87 -17.55 0.56 -5.52
CA ARG A 87 -18.76 1.32 -5.19
C ARG A 87 -18.59 2.22 -3.96
N GLY A 88 -17.38 2.23 -3.35
CA GLY A 88 -17.11 2.96 -2.11
C GLY A 88 -17.60 2.29 -0.83
N ASN A 89 -18.14 1.08 -0.92
CA ASN A 89 -18.60 0.33 0.26
C ASN A 89 -17.40 -0.29 0.98
N LYS A 90 -17.43 -0.25 2.32
CA LYS A 90 -16.46 -0.97 3.15
C LYS A 90 -16.59 -2.47 2.93
N VAL A 91 -15.46 -3.15 2.68
CA VAL A 91 -15.37 -4.60 2.48
C VAL A 91 -14.38 -5.27 3.42
N GLY A 92 -13.76 -4.50 4.29
CA GLY A 92 -12.79 -4.97 5.27
C GLY A 92 -11.98 -3.83 5.85
N THR A 93 -10.88 -4.19 6.51
CA THR A 93 -9.91 -3.25 7.08
C THR A 93 -8.48 -3.66 6.73
N VAL A 94 -7.56 -2.71 6.85
CA VAL A 94 -6.13 -2.92 6.67
C VAL A 94 -5.34 -2.19 7.75
N GLU A 95 -4.29 -2.82 8.24
CA GLU A 95 -3.26 -2.21 9.08
C GLU A 95 -1.94 -2.28 8.30
N ILE A 96 -1.20 -1.17 8.23
CA ILE A 96 0.09 -1.09 7.52
C ILE A 96 1.17 -0.68 8.48
N THR A 97 2.25 -1.45 8.53
CA THR A 97 3.47 -1.11 9.28
C THR A 97 4.68 -1.15 8.34
N VAL A 98 5.74 -0.44 8.72
CA VAL A 98 7.01 -0.36 7.97
C VAL A 98 8.12 -0.93 8.84
N PRO A 99 8.33 -2.27 8.85
CA PRO A 99 9.32 -2.93 9.70
C PRO A 99 10.76 -2.54 9.34
N SER A 100 11.02 -2.16 8.11
CA SER A 100 12.31 -1.62 7.64
C SER A 100 12.11 -0.74 6.42
N PRO A 101 13.08 0.10 6.04
CA PRO A 101 12.99 0.91 4.83
C PRO A 101 12.63 0.04 3.62
N SER A 102 11.71 0.52 2.78
CA SER A 102 11.23 -0.17 1.57
C SER A 102 10.44 -1.48 1.80
N HIS A 103 10.16 -1.86 3.06
CA HIS A 103 9.33 -3.01 3.40
C HIS A 103 8.05 -2.56 4.10
N TYR A 104 6.91 -2.98 3.59
CA TYR A 104 5.59 -2.63 4.11
C TYR A 104 4.83 -3.91 4.41
N LYS A 105 4.43 -4.10 5.67
CA LYS A 105 3.61 -5.25 6.08
C LYS A 105 2.18 -4.79 6.25
N LEU A 106 1.27 -5.43 5.51
CA LEU A 106 -0.16 -5.20 5.56
C LEU A 106 -0.84 -6.42 6.19
N VAL A 107 -1.76 -6.17 7.10
CA VAL A 107 -2.70 -7.18 7.59
C VAL A 107 -4.08 -6.77 7.15
N MET A 108 -4.65 -7.52 6.21
CA MET A 108 -5.98 -7.28 5.66
C MET A 108 -6.99 -8.22 6.30
N LYS A 109 -8.08 -7.67 6.79
CA LYS A 109 -9.19 -8.39 7.43
C LYS A 109 -10.45 -8.14 6.60
N GLY A 110 -11.12 -9.18 6.19
CA GLY A 110 -12.41 -9.08 5.49
C GLY A 110 -13.52 -9.70 6.32
N ASP A 111 -14.77 -9.30 6.04
CA ASP A 111 -15.92 -9.93 6.65
C ASP A 111 -15.99 -11.41 6.22
N ASN A 112 -16.03 -12.32 7.21
CA ASN A 112 -16.13 -13.78 7.00
C ASN A 112 -15.01 -14.40 6.15
N ARG A 113 -13.80 -13.79 6.11
CA ARG A 113 -12.62 -14.33 5.43
C ARG A 113 -11.45 -14.43 6.39
N PRO A 114 -10.56 -15.42 6.22
CA PRO A 114 -9.29 -15.44 6.94
C PRO A 114 -8.49 -14.16 6.68
N ASN A 115 -7.74 -13.71 7.67
CA ASN A 115 -6.83 -12.58 7.50
C ASN A 115 -5.78 -12.92 6.44
N THR A 116 -5.46 -11.93 5.62
CA THR A 116 -4.39 -12.02 4.62
C THR A 116 -3.25 -11.12 5.06
N THR A 117 -2.05 -11.69 5.15
CA THR A 117 -0.82 -10.90 5.35
C THR A 117 -0.18 -10.65 3.99
N VAL A 118 0.12 -9.38 3.72
CA VAL A 118 0.81 -8.96 2.50
C VAL A 118 2.10 -8.25 2.89
N VAL A 119 3.20 -8.62 2.25
CA VAL A 119 4.48 -7.92 2.36
C VAL A 119 4.81 -7.29 1.02
N LEU A 120 4.93 -5.95 1.01
CA LEU A 120 5.36 -5.19 -0.15
C LEU A 120 6.82 -4.80 0.04
N THR A 121 7.64 -5.04 -0.98
CA THR A 121 9.06 -4.69 -0.97
C THR A 121 9.40 -3.90 -2.22
N VAL A 122 9.92 -2.69 -2.05
CA VAL A 122 10.46 -1.88 -3.16
C VAL A 122 11.94 -2.20 -3.31
N SER A 123 12.38 -2.46 -4.54
CA SER A 123 13.78 -2.72 -4.86
C SER A 123 14.68 -1.50 -4.54
N PRO A 124 15.99 -1.70 -4.32
CA PRO A 124 16.90 -0.61 -4.00
C PRO A 124 16.97 0.49 -5.06
N ASP A 125 16.79 0.14 -6.33
CA ASP A 125 16.74 1.09 -7.46
C ASP A 125 15.38 1.81 -7.60
N GLY A 126 14.38 1.41 -6.81
CA GLY A 126 13.04 2.01 -6.80
C GLY A 126 12.17 1.64 -8.00
N ASN A 127 12.57 0.68 -8.84
CA ASN A 127 11.89 0.38 -10.11
C ASN A 127 10.98 -0.85 -10.06
N THR A 128 11.15 -1.69 -9.05
CA THR A 128 10.38 -2.93 -8.87
C THR A 128 9.69 -2.95 -7.52
N LEU A 129 8.43 -3.36 -7.50
CA LEU A 129 7.67 -3.66 -6.28
C LEU A 129 7.31 -5.13 -6.30
N THR A 130 7.69 -5.87 -5.26
CA THR A 130 7.27 -7.25 -5.04
C THR A 130 6.19 -7.27 -3.97
N SER A 131 5.07 -7.93 -4.24
CA SER A 131 4.00 -8.21 -3.29
C SER A 131 3.95 -9.71 -3.02
N GLN A 132 4.12 -10.10 -1.76
CA GLN A 132 3.96 -11.48 -1.31
C GLN A 132 2.78 -11.54 -0.36
N SER A 133 1.78 -12.35 -0.68
CA SER A 133 0.61 -12.50 0.16
C SER A 133 0.37 -13.95 0.55
N ASP A 134 0.13 -14.15 1.85
CA ASP A 134 -0.23 -15.41 2.44
C ASP A 134 -1.67 -15.36 2.93
N SER A 135 -2.47 -16.31 2.48
CA SER A 135 -3.87 -16.43 2.84
C SER A 135 -4.29 -17.90 2.89
N THR A 136 -5.54 -18.13 3.29
CA THR A 136 -6.15 -19.46 3.26
C THR A 136 -7.46 -19.38 2.50
N GLN A 137 -7.64 -20.24 1.52
CA GLN A 137 -8.89 -20.35 0.76
C GLN A 137 -9.41 -21.79 0.84
N ALA A 138 -10.64 -21.95 1.28
CA ALA A 138 -11.26 -23.26 1.50
C ALA A 138 -10.39 -24.25 2.32
N GLY A 139 -9.71 -23.74 3.37
CA GLY A 139 -8.81 -24.51 4.23
C GLY A 139 -7.43 -24.83 3.62
N LYS A 140 -7.15 -24.38 2.40
CA LYS A 140 -5.86 -24.58 1.73
C LYS A 140 -5.01 -23.31 1.80
N PRO A 141 -3.71 -23.42 2.15
CA PRO A 141 -2.81 -22.28 2.11
C PRO A 141 -2.61 -21.81 0.67
N MET A 142 -2.61 -20.48 0.49
CA MET A 142 -2.34 -19.81 -0.76
C MET A 142 -1.19 -18.82 -0.57
N HIS A 143 -0.16 -18.96 -1.37
CA HIS A 143 0.96 -18.03 -1.45
C HIS A 143 0.97 -17.40 -2.84
N LEU A 144 0.71 -16.09 -2.91
CA LEU A 144 0.70 -15.33 -4.15
C LEU A 144 1.88 -14.36 -4.15
N VAL A 145 2.70 -14.43 -5.18
CA VAL A 145 3.79 -13.48 -5.45
C VAL A 145 3.45 -12.70 -6.70
N GLN A 146 3.49 -11.38 -6.60
CA GLN A 146 3.25 -10.47 -7.72
C GLN A 146 4.44 -9.52 -7.85
N THR A 147 4.89 -9.31 -9.07
CA THR A 147 5.97 -8.37 -9.40
C THR A 147 5.40 -7.26 -10.27
N PHE A 148 5.63 -6.03 -9.83
CA PHE A 148 5.20 -4.83 -10.51
C PHE A 148 6.41 -4.02 -10.95
N THR A 149 6.29 -3.31 -12.04
CA THR A 149 7.28 -2.34 -12.51
C THR A 149 6.73 -0.93 -12.40
N ARG A 150 7.61 0.01 -12.06
CA ARG A 150 7.28 1.44 -11.97
C ARG A 150 7.15 2.01 -13.38
N ARG A 151 6.07 2.77 -13.61
CA ARG A 151 5.85 3.51 -14.86
C ARG A 151 5.36 4.93 -14.60
#